data_643eb60b394d7c2c6a9c2e75f5aaebf0
#
_entry.id   643eb60b394d7c2c6a9c2e75f5aaebf0
#
_cell.length_a   1.000
_cell.length_b   1.000
_cell.length_c   1.000
_cell.angle_alpha   90.00
_cell.angle_beta   90.00
_cell.angle_gamma   90.00
#
_symmetry.space_group_name_H-M   'P 1'
#
loop_
_entity.id
_entity.type
_entity.pdbx_description
1 polymer ?
#
loop_
_entity_poly.entity_id
_entity_poly.type
_entity_poly.pdbx_seq_one_letter_code
_entity_poly.pdbx_strand_id
1 'polypeptide(L)'
;MVQLSYVIEFVGDMERAVKFYRDVVGLPLKFQSVGWSEFSTGDTTLGLHPASEKNTAGKVEIGLNVPDLHNFYDEMRAKGVKFSMPPKMQDFGGMLAQFEDSEGAYVSVSGK
;
A
#
# COMPACT_ATOMS: atom_id res chain seq x y z
N MET A 1 -6.64 -7.09 -14.93
CA MET A 1 -7.60 -7.25 -13.83
C MET A 1 -7.06 -6.55 -12.58
N VAL A 2 -7.93 -5.83 -11.90
CA VAL A 2 -7.54 -5.17 -10.64
C VAL A 2 -7.39 -6.22 -9.55
N GLN A 3 -6.28 -6.19 -8.80
CA GLN A 3 -6.03 -7.12 -7.71
C GLN A 3 -5.68 -6.38 -6.43
N LEU A 4 -6.14 -6.91 -5.29
CA LEU A 4 -5.67 -6.45 -3.98
C LEU A 4 -4.27 -7.02 -3.77
N SER A 5 -3.27 -6.15 -3.81
CA SER A 5 -1.85 -6.56 -3.77
C SER A 5 -1.22 -6.37 -2.40
N TYR A 6 -1.61 -5.30 -1.70
CA TYR A 6 -1.06 -4.95 -0.38
C TYR A 6 -2.14 -4.57 0.59
N VAL A 7 -1.92 -4.92 1.85
CA VAL A 7 -2.56 -4.26 2.99
C VAL A 7 -1.43 -3.59 3.75
N ILE A 8 -1.49 -2.27 3.89
CA ILE A 8 -0.42 -1.48 4.50
C ILE A 8 -0.89 -0.99 5.85
N GLU A 9 -0.16 -1.34 6.90
CA GLU A 9 -0.43 -0.81 8.24
C GLU A 9 0.63 0.22 8.61
N PHE A 10 0.20 1.37 9.10
CA PHE A 10 1.11 2.40 9.58
C PHE A 10 1.45 2.11 11.04
N VAL A 11 2.74 2.07 11.36
CA VAL A 11 3.22 1.61 12.67
C VAL A 11 4.10 2.67 13.33
N GLY A 12 3.95 2.80 14.65
CA GLY A 12 4.74 3.77 15.41
C GLY A 12 6.16 3.31 15.70
N ASP A 13 6.38 2.00 15.69
CA ASP A 13 7.67 1.38 15.98
C ASP A 13 7.82 0.16 15.08
N MET A 14 8.67 0.28 14.06
CA MET A 14 8.84 -0.77 13.05
C MET A 14 9.36 -2.07 13.66
N GLU A 15 10.37 -2.03 14.52
CA GLU A 15 10.93 -3.22 15.14
C GLU A 15 9.89 -3.96 15.97
N ARG A 16 9.14 -3.23 16.78
CA ARG A 16 8.09 -3.81 17.61
C ARG A 16 7.01 -4.47 16.77
N ALA A 17 6.58 -3.81 15.70
CA ALA A 17 5.55 -4.33 14.80
C ALA A 17 6.03 -5.57 14.05
N VAL A 18 7.27 -5.56 13.56
CA VAL A 18 7.87 -6.73 12.89
C VAL A 18 7.94 -7.91 13.83
N LYS A 19 8.40 -7.71 15.07
CA LYS A 19 8.46 -8.79 16.07
C LYS A 19 7.08 -9.36 16.35
N PHE A 20 6.07 -8.51 16.47
CA PHE A 20 4.72 -8.97 16.72
C PHE A 20 4.21 -9.89 15.61
N TYR A 21 4.28 -9.45 14.35
CA TYR A 21 3.77 -10.26 13.25
C TYR A 21 4.62 -11.50 12.98
N ARG A 22 5.93 -11.40 13.14
CA ARG A 22 6.83 -12.54 12.91
C ARG A 22 6.79 -13.56 14.02
N ASP A 23 6.94 -13.10 15.28
CA ASP A 23 7.19 -14.00 16.42
C ASP A 23 5.91 -14.40 17.16
N VAL A 24 4.93 -13.51 17.24
CA VAL A 24 3.65 -13.79 17.92
C VAL A 24 2.63 -14.37 16.96
N VAL A 25 2.38 -13.69 15.84
CA VAL A 25 1.41 -14.15 14.84
C VAL A 25 1.97 -15.28 13.98
N GLY A 26 3.26 -15.24 13.68
CA GLY A 26 3.93 -16.29 12.91
C GLY A 26 3.92 -16.08 11.42
N LEU A 27 3.79 -14.83 10.94
CA LEU A 27 3.84 -14.54 9.52
C LEU A 27 5.27 -14.61 8.98
N PRO A 28 5.48 -15.17 7.78
CA PRO A 28 6.81 -15.21 7.16
C PRO A 28 7.28 -13.82 6.78
N LEU A 29 8.37 -13.36 7.41
CA LEU A 29 9.00 -12.09 7.07
C LEU A 29 9.73 -12.21 5.75
N LYS A 30 9.43 -11.33 4.81
CA LYS A 30 10.06 -11.30 3.49
C LYS A 30 11.15 -10.24 3.40
N PHE A 31 10.91 -9.08 4.02
CA PHE A 31 11.84 -7.94 3.96
C PHE A 31 11.64 -7.05 5.17
N GLN A 32 12.73 -6.49 5.69
CA GLN A 32 12.66 -5.53 6.80
C GLN A 32 13.63 -4.38 6.58
N SER A 33 13.13 -3.16 6.76
CA SER A 33 13.95 -1.95 6.82
C SER A 33 13.25 -0.95 7.74
N VAL A 34 13.91 0.17 8.02
CA VAL A 34 13.31 1.22 8.86
C VAL A 34 12.11 1.90 8.18
N GLY A 35 12.09 1.94 6.86
CA GLY A 35 11.07 2.63 6.09
C GLY A 35 9.99 1.74 5.49
N TRP A 36 10.17 0.41 5.51
CA TRP A 36 9.21 -0.51 4.92
C TRP A 36 9.56 -1.95 5.30
N SER A 37 8.54 -2.73 5.66
CA SER A 37 8.72 -4.16 5.90
C SER A 37 7.58 -4.92 5.27
N GLU A 38 7.83 -6.16 4.86
CA GLU A 38 6.83 -7.00 4.18
C GLU A 38 6.76 -8.40 4.76
N PHE A 39 5.54 -8.94 4.82
CA PHE A 39 5.27 -10.32 5.19
C PHE A 39 4.54 -11.01 4.04
N SER A 40 4.93 -12.25 3.75
CA SER A 40 4.28 -13.06 2.72
C SER A 40 3.01 -13.69 3.29
N THR A 41 1.87 -13.40 2.65
CA THR A 41 0.57 -13.94 3.06
C THR A 41 -0.19 -14.54 1.87
N GLY A 42 0.54 -15.17 0.93
CA GLY A 42 -0.04 -15.67 -0.31
C GLY A 42 -0.04 -14.59 -1.39
N ASP A 43 -1.19 -14.35 -2.01
CA ASP A 43 -1.30 -13.40 -3.12
C ASP A 43 -1.33 -11.94 -2.67
N THR A 44 -1.57 -11.70 -1.39
CA THR A 44 -1.59 -10.35 -0.82
C THR A 44 -0.44 -10.21 0.17
N THR A 45 0.23 -9.08 0.14
CA THR A 45 1.35 -8.78 1.04
C THR A 45 0.90 -7.87 2.17
N LEU A 46 1.28 -8.20 3.40
CA LEU A 46 1.15 -7.26 4.51
C LEU A 46 2.40 -6.38 4.51
N GLY A 47 2.22 -5.09 4.27
CA GLY A 47 3.28 -4.09 4.34
C GLY A 47 3.18 -3.27 5.61
N LEU A 48 4.31 -2.95 6.21
CA LEU A 48 4.38 -2.04 7.36
C LEU A 48 5.12 -0.78 6.92
N HIS A 49 4.54 0.38 7.23
CA HIS A 49 5.10 1.68 6.90
C HIS A 49 5.13 2.55 8.17
N PRO A 50 6.17 3.35 8.37
CA PRO A 50 6.21 4.25 9.53
C PRO A 50 5.00 5.17 9.58
N ALA A 51 4.45 5.34 10.77
CA ALA A 51 3.36 6.27 11.02
C ALA A 51 3.84 7.72 10.90
N SER A 52 2.91 8.62 10.69
CA SER A 52 3.14 10.06 10.60
C SER A 52 1.93 10.79 11.17
N GLU A 53 1.95 12.11 11.15
CA GLU A 53 0.77 12.88 11.56
C GLU A 53 -0.44 12.59 10.68
N LYS A 54 -0.22 12.43 9.38
CA LYS A 54 -1.28 12.14 8.42
C LYS A 54 -1.75 10.69 8.50
N ASN A 55 -0.84 9.76 8.70
CA ASN A 55 -1.11 8.33 8.77
C ASN A 55 -0.71 7.82 10.15
N THR A 56 -1.63 7.95 11.10
CA THR A 56 -1.36 7.59 12.50
C THR A 56 -1.23 6.09 12.70
N ALA A 57 -0.54 5.69 13.77
CA ALA A 57 -0.29 4.29 14.09
C ALA A 57 -1.61 3.50 14.18
N GLY A 58 -1.64 2.34 13.53
CA GLY A 58 -2.83 1.48 13.47
C GLY A 58 -3.73 1.75 12.27
N LYS A 59 -3.51 2.84 11.53
CA LYS A 59 -4.26 3.11 10.31
C LYS A 59 -3.84 2.12 9.23
N VAL A 60 -4.79 1.72 8.39
CA VAL A 60 -4.55 0.76 7.32
C VAL A 60 -4.92 1.39 5.98
N GLU A 61 -4.10 1.15 4.96
CA GLU A 61 -4.37 1.56 3.59
C GLU A 61 -4.26 0.34 2.69
N ILE A 62 -5.25 0.13 1.81
CA ILE A 62 -5.18 -0.96 0.84
C ILE A 62 -4.41 -0.51 -0.40
N GLY A 63 -3.72 -1.46 -1.01
CA GLY A 63 -2.97 -1.23 -2.24
C GLY A 63 -3.44 -2.19 -3.33
N LEU A 64 -3.82 -1.62 -4.47
CA LEU A 64 -4.24 -2.36 -5.64
C LEU A 64 -3.10 -2.46 -6.65
N ASN A 65 -3.19 -3.44 -7.53
CA ASN A 65 -2.29 -3.55 -8.68
C ASN A 65 -3.12 -3.71 -9.94
N VAL A 66 -2.74 -3.00 -10.99
CA VAL A 66 -3.41 -3.05 -12.29
C VAL A 66 -2.38 -3.26 -13.40
N PRO A 67 -2.78 -3.89 -14.53
CA PRO A 67 -1.85 -4.14 -15.63
C PRO A 67 -1.34 -2.87 -16.30
N ASP A 68 -2.19 -1.84 -16.42
CA ASP A 68 -1.88 -0.59 -17.11
C ASP A 68 -2.39 0.57 -16.26
N LEU A 69 -1.49 1.21 -15.52
CA LEU A 69 -1.86 2.24 -14.56
C LEU A 69 -2.38 3.51 -15.24
N HIS A 70 -1.80 3.93 -16.35
CA HIS A 70 -2.28 5.13 -17.07
C HIS A 70 -3.70 4.95 -17.57
N ASN A 71 -4.00 3.79 -18.13
CA ASN A 71 -5.34 3.48 -18.61
C ASN A 71 -6.34 3.43 -17.45
N PHE A 72 -5.96 2.79 -16.35
CA PHE A 72 -6.78 2.76 -15.14
C PHE A 72 -7.05 4.17 -14.62
N TYR A 73 -6.03 4.99 -14.55
CA TYR A 73 -6.13 6.37 -14.11
C TYR A 73 -7.13 7.17 -14.96
N ASP A 74 -7.00 7.08 -16.29
CA ASP A 74 -7.89 7.80 -17.21
C ASP A 74 -9.33 7.32 -17.06
N GLU A 75 -9.56 6.01 -17.00
CA GLU A 75 -10.89 5.44 -16.83
C GLU A 75 -11.54 5.85 -15.51
N MET A 76 -10.79 5.81 -14.42
CA MET A 76 -11.32 6.17 -13.11
C MET A 76 -11.64 7.65 -13.02
N ARG A 77 -10.81 8.51 -13.59
CA ARG A 77 -11.08 9.94 -13.64
C ARG A 77 -12.33 10.23 -14.45
N ALA A 78 -12.53 9.54 -15.55
CA ALA A 78 -13.75 9.67 -16.37
C ALA A 78 -15.02 9.29 -15.59
N LYS A 79 -14.87 8.41 -14.59
CA LYS A 79 -15.97 8.01 -13.71
C LYS A 79 -16.11 8.90 -12.48
N GLY A 80 -15.30 9.95 -12.36
CA GLY A 80 -15.38 10.89 -11.25
C GLY A 80 -14.53 10.57 -10.03
N VAL A 81 -13.61 9.59 -10.13
CA VAL A 81 -12.71 9.26 -9.02
C VAL A 81 -11.67 10.37 -8.87
N LYS A 82 -11.47 10.78 -7.61
CA LYS A 82 -10.51 11.83 -7.26
C LYS A 82 -9.17 11.21 -6.91
N PHE A 83 -8.12 11.57 -7.66
CA PHE A 83 -6.76 11.14 -7.35
C PHE A 83 -6.03 12.19 -6.53
N SER A 84 -5.49 11.78 -5.40
CA SER A 84 -4.62 12.60 -4.57
C SER A 84 -3.20 12.64 -5.13
N MET A 85 -2.82 11.61 -5.92
CA MET A 85 -1.54 11.55 -6.61
C MET A 85 -1.73 10.86 -7.96
N PRO A 86 -1.39 11.54 -9.08
CA PRO A 86 -1.43 10.90 -10.40
C PRO A 86 -0.32 9.85 -10.53
N PRO A 87 -0.35 9.00 -11.58
CA PRO A 87 0.71 8.03 -11.80
C PRO A 87 2.10 8.67 -11.80
N LYS A 88 2.99 8.14 -10.98
CA LYS A 88 4.34 8.68 -10.81
C LYS A 88 5.33 7.54 -10.66
N MET A 89 6.44 7.62 -11.41
CA MET A 89 7.51 6.66 -11.31
C MET A 89 8.18 6.75 -9.94
N GLN A 90 8.38 5.60 -9.30
CA GLN A 90 9.02 5.51 -8.00
C GLN A 90 10.47 5.03 -8.13
N ASP A 91 11.26 5.24 -7.09
CA ASP A 91 12.67 4.85 -7.06
C ASP A 91 12.88 3.34 -7.25
N PHE A 92 11.90 2.53 -6.84
CA PHE A 92 11.97 1.08 -7.01
C PHE A 92 11.70 0.62 -8.45
N GLY A 93 11.42 1.54 -9.38
CA GLY A 93 11.21 1.25 -10.80
C GLY A 93 9.77 0.98 -11.22
N GLY A 94 8.83 0.98 -10.29
CA GLY A 94 7.41 0.84 -10.58
C GLY A 94 6.68 2.17 -10.56
N MET A 95 5.47 2.20 -11.08
CA MET A 95 4.61 3.37 -11.04
C MET A 95 3.56 3.23 -9.95
N LEU A 96 3.24 4.34 -9.30
CA LEU A 96 2.27 4.39 -8.21
C LEU A 96 1.36 5.60 -8.39
N ALA A 97 0.09 5.42 -8.03
CA ALA A 97 -0.89 6.49 -7.93
C ALA A 97 -1.69 6.31 -6.64
N GLN A 98 -2.46 7.30 -6.26
CA GLN A 98 -3.31 7.21 -5.08
C GLN A 98 -4.63 7.93 -5.34
N PHE A 99 -5.73 7.32 -4.94
CA PHE A 99 -7.05 7.92 -5.07
C PHE A 99 -7.82 7.80 -3.75
N GLU A 100 -8.93 8.54 -3.67
CA GLU A 100 -9.85 8.45 -2.54
C GLU A 100 -11.03 7.56 -2.94
N ASP A 101 -11.42 6.67 -2.02
CA ASP A 101 -12.59 5.82 -2.24
C ASP A 101 -13.89 6.56 -1.86
N SER A 102 -15.00 5.84 -1.86
CA SER A 102 -16.32 6.41 -1.55
C SER A 102 -16.45 7.00 -0.15
N GLU A 103 -15.58 6.57 0.77
CA GLU A 103 -15.59 7.02 2.17
C GLU A 103 -14.47 8.01 2.48
N GLY A 104 -13.73 8.44 1.45
CA GLY A 104 -12.61 9.35 1.62
C GLY A 104 -11.31 8.68 2.07
N ALA A 105 -11.27 7.35 2.12
CA ALA A 105 -10.03 6.66 2.45
C ALA A 105 -9.08 6.66 1.26
N TYR A 106 -7.79 6.78 1.53
CA TYR A 106 -6.78 6.71 0.48
C TYR A 106 -6.52 5.26 0.09
N VAL A 107 -6.42 5.03 -1.21
CA VAL A 107 -6.09 3.73 -1.80
C VAL A 107 -4.91 3.92 -2.73
N SER A 108 -3.85 3.15 -2.52
CA SER A 108 -2.70 3.14 -3.42
C SER A 108 -2.97 2.19 -4.58
N VAL A 109 -2.49 2.53 -5.76
CA VAL A 109 -2.56 1.63 -6.91
C VAL A 109 -1.25 1.66 -7.67
N SER A 110 -0.72 0.47 -7.95
CA SER A 110 0.52 0.29 -8.70
C SER A 110 0.23 -0.38 -10.03
N GLY A 111 1.17 -0.24 -10.96
CA GLY A 111 1.05 -0.85 -12.28
C GLY A 111 2.18 -0.40 -13.20
N LYS A 112 2.11 -0.87 -14.42
CA LYS A 112 3.09 -0.48 -15.46
C LYS A 112 2.63 0.74 -16.21
#